data_837a9331fdffdb66731d7abf806f9e20
#
_entry.id   837a9331fdffdb66731d7abf806f9e20
#
_cell.length_a   1.000
_cell.length_b   1.000
_cell.length_c   1.000
_cell.angle_alpha   90.00
_cell.angle_beta   90.00
_cell.angle_gamma   90.00
#
_symmetry.space_group_name_H-M   'P 1'
#
loop_
_entity.id
_entity.type
_entity.pdbx_description
1 polymer ?
#
loop_
_entity_poly.entity_id
_entity_poly.type
_entity_poly.pdbx_seq_one_letter_code
_entity_poly.pdbx_strand_id
1 'polypeptide(L)'
;MKKILRITNPNVYAAYVNAPPLHPLVCILRYEELGLFRRSLNLYSVYGLFIQDEFVKGISYGMKTYETHGPSIIAVAPGQIGGVEDNGELITRKGWVLLWSPELTQGTAWEKKMEGYGFFSYYSSNSLEMTPTEWNRISLLISQMRNELLDNEDTPALRSVLQGYLHVILEYCNRIYMRQAAFGDKDSSDMLKRFHQLLLDYYAENKPLSLGVPSVQYCASELAYSPRYLGDMIHKATGGTAIGYIHSFVVERGENLLMNGHNVSETAYLLGFGYTHHFNRIFKKVTGLTPTEFLAK
;
A
#
# COMPACT_ATOMS: atom_id res chain seq x y z
N MET A 1 1.48 -25.14 1.07
CA MET A 1 1.73 -23.76 1.58
C MET A 1 1.96 -22.85 0.38
N LYS A 2 1.29 -21.70 0.34
CA LYS A 2 1.52 -20.69 -0.72
C LYS A 2 2.96 -20.19 -0.61
N LYS A 3 3.70 -20.23 -1.72
CA LYS A 3 5.06 -19.68 -1.76
C LYS A 3 4.96 -18.15 -1.84
N ILE A 4 5.49 -17.43 -0.85
CA ILE A 4 5.52 -15.97 -0.81
C ILE A 4 6.96 -15.52 -1.03
N LEU A 5 7.16 -14.62 -2.01
CA LEU A 5 8.42 -13.97 -2.28
C LEU A 5 8.57 -12.75 -1.36
N ARG A 6 9.65 -12.68 -0.58
CA ARG A 6 9.95 -11.51 0.26
C ARG A 6 10.70 -10.46 -0.54
N ILE A 7 10.07 -9.32 -0.74
CA ILE A 7 10.68 -8.15 -1.39
C ILE A 7 11.27 -7.25 -0.31
N THR A 8 12.45 -7.62 0.19
CA THR A 8 13.15 -6.92 1.28
C THR A 8 13.77 -5.60 0.84
N ASN A 9 14.09 -5.45 -0.43
CA ASN A 9 14.53 -4.22 -1.08
C ASN A 9 14.08 -4.22 -2.55
N PRO A 10 14.11 -3.09 -3.26
CA PRO A 10 13.59 -2.99 -4.62
C PRO A 10 14.24 -3.97 -5.62
N ASN A 11 15.52 -4.29 -5.44
CA ASN A 11 16.31 -5.13 -6.36
C ASN A 11 15.97 -6.63 -6.24
N VAL A 12 15.34 -7.07 -5.16
CA VAL A 12 14.85 -8.46 -5.05
C VAL A 12 13.79 -8.74 -6.13
N TYR A 13 12.92 -7.78 -6.40
CA TYR A 13 11.94 -7.92 -7.47
C TYR A 13 12.60 -7.88 -8.86
N ALA A 14 13.56 -6.97 -9.07
CA ALA A 14 14.34 -6.92 -10.31
C ALA A 14 15.01 -8.28 -10.60
N ALA A 15 15.69 -8.86 -9.62
CA ALA A 15 16.32 -10.17 -9.74
C ALA A 15 15.30 -11.28 -10.03
N TYR A 16 14.11 -11.23 -9.41
CA TYR A 16 13.05 -12.21 -9.65
C TYR A 16 12.57 -12.23 -11.10
N VAL A 17 12.49 -11.07 -11.74
CA VAL A 17 12.08 -10.94 -13.15
C VAL A 17 13.27 -10.89 -14.13
N ASN A 18 14.47 -11.26 -13.68
CA ASN A 18 15.73 -11.28 -14.44
C ASN A 18 16.12 -9.92 -15.04
N ALA A 19 15.81 -8.82 -14.34
CA ALA A 19 16.24 -7.48 -14.72
C ALA A 19 17.48 -7.03 -13.94
N PRO A 20 18.38 -6.23 -14.52
CA PRO A 20 19.52 -5.67 -13.81
C PRO A 20 19.05 -4.64 -12.76
N PRO A 21 19.73 -4.56 -11.60
CA PRO A 21 19.49 -3.50 -10.64
C PRO A 21 20.02 -2.16 -11.19
N LEU A 22 19.24 -1.08 -11.01
CA LEU A 22 19.63 0.26 -11.44
C LEU A 22 20.12 1.12 -10.26
N HIS A 23 19.54 0.95 -9.07
CA HIS A 23 19.84 1.77 -7.91
C HIS A 23 19.52 1.01 -6.61
N PRO A 24 20.28 1.18 -5.49
CA PRO A 24 20.04 0.43 -4.27
C PRO A 24 18.66 0.69 -3.63
N LEU A 25 18.14 1.90 -3.75
CA LEU A 25 16.88 2.31 -3.10
C LEU A 25 15.68 2.38 -4.05
N VAL A 26 15.88 2.25 -5.36
CA VAL A 26 14.81 2.40 -6.36
C VAL A 26 14.95 1.35 -7.46
N CYS A 27 13.84 0.71 -7.81
CA CYS A 27 13.74 -0.16 -8.98
C CYS A 27 12.65 0.36 -9.91
N ILE A 28 13.01 0.63 -11.16
CA ILE A 28 12.07 1.03 -12.22
C ILE A 28 12.23 0.06 -13.38
N LEU A 29 11.15 -0.69 -13.69
CA LEU A 29 11.13 -1.66 -14.76
C LEU A 29 10.02 -1.31 -15.75
N ARG A 30 10.27 -1.55 -17.01
CA ARG A 30 9.27 -1.57 -18.06
C ARG A 30 9.00 -3.02 -18.44
N TYR A 31 7.76 -3.46 -18.27
CA TYR A 31 7.42 -4.87 -18.47
C TYR A 31 7.68 -5.36 -19.89
N GLU A 32 7.52 -4.50 -20.90
CA GLU A 32 7.74 -4.84 -22.31
C GLU A 32 9.22 -5.13 -22.64
N GLU A 33 10.14 -4.72 -21.76
CA GLU A 33 11.58 -4.99 -21.90
C GLU A 33 12.00 -6.28 -21.18
N LEU A 34 11.09 -6.88 -20.40
CA LEU A 34 11.35 -8.12 -19.67
C LEU A 34 11.04 -9.34 -20.54
N GLY A 35 11.79 -10.41 -20.33
CA GLY A 35 11.43 -11.74 -20.84
C GLY A 35 10.19 -12.33 -20.14
N LEU A 36 9.94 -13.60 -20.42
CA LEU A 36 8.91 -14.34 -19.72
C LEU A 36 9.29 -14.52 -18.24
N PHE A 37 8.35 -14.27 -17.33
CA PHE A 37 8.53 -14.47 -15.89
C PHE A 37 7.30 -15.13 -15.26
N ARG A 38 7.47 -15.65 -14.04
CA ARG A 38 6.36 -16.24 -13.28
C ARG A 38 5.63 -15.20 -12.45
N ARG A 39 4.38 -15.47 -12.18
CA ARG A 39 3.60 -14.73 -11.18
C ARG A 39 4.19 -14.96 -9.80
N SER A 40 3.98 -14.03 -8.87
CA SER A 40 4.35 -14.19 -7.46
C SER A 40 3.37 -13.52 -6.53
N LEU A 41 3.15 -14.15 -5.40
CA LEU A 41 2.57 -13.51 -4.23
C LEU A 41 3.74 -12.98 -3.39
N ASN A 42 3.70 -11.71 -3.05
CA ASN A 42 4.84 -11.01 -2.46
C ASN A 42 4.49 -10.47 -1.08
N LEU A 43 5.45 -10.51 -0.16
CA LEU A 43 5.48 -9.73 1.07
C LEU A 43 6.46 -8.59 0.86
N TYR A 44 5.97 -7.36 0.95
CA TYR A 44 6.77 -6.16 0.64
C TYR A 44 7.36 -5.55 1.90
N SER A 45 8.67 -5.26 1.90
CA SER A 45 9.34 -4.34 2.83
C SER A 45 9.56 -2.96 2.18
N VAL A 46 9.02 -2.75 1.00
CA VAL A 46 9.18 -1.57 0.16
C VAL A 46 7.82 -1.01 -0.23
N TYR A 47 7.78 0.25 -0.61
CA TYR A 47 6.65 0.82 -1.33
C TYR A 47 6.71 0.43 -2.81
N GLY A 48 5.56 0.37 -3.46
CA GLY A 48 5.52 0.07 -4.89
C GLY A 48 4.26 0.53 -5.59
N LEU A 49 4.44 0.83 -6.88
CA LEU A 49 3.37 1.09 -7.83
C LEU A 49 3.53 0.11 -9.00
N PHE A 50 2.56 -0.75 -9.18
CA PHE A 50 2.43 -1.64 -10.34
C PHE A 50 1.44 -1.02 -11.30
N ILE A 51 1.93 -0.48 -12.41
CA ILE A 51 1.18 0.32 -13.36
C ILE A 51 0.98 -0.51 -14.60
N GLN A 52 -0.26 -0.87 -14.90
CA GLN A 52 -0.64 -1.84 -15.91
C GLN A 52 -1.58 -1.22 -16.94
N ASP A 53 -1.42 -1.60 -18.22
CA ASP A 53 -2.29 -1.20 -19.32
C ASP A 53 -3.06 -2.42 -19.87
N GLU A 54 -3.43 -3.34 -19.00
CA GLU A 54 -4.10 -4.57 -19.39
C GLU A 54 -5.07 -5.08 -18.31
N PHE A 55 -5.96 -5.97 -18.74
CA PHE A 55 -6.83 -6.71 -17.84
C PHE A 55 -6.03 -7.75 -17.05
N VAL A 56 -6.06 -7.71 -15.75
CA VAL A 56 -5.41 -8.69 -14.86
C VAL A 56 -6.42 -9.27 -13.90
N LYS A 57 -6.54 -10.59 -13.92
CA LYS A 57 -7.37 -11.36 -12.98
C LYS A 57 -6.57 -11.87 -11.79
N GLY A 58 -7.29 -12.07 -10.68
CA GLY A 58 -6.79 -12.81 -9.53
C GLY A 58 -5.69 -12.09 -8.76
N ILE A 59 -5.66 -10.75 -8.81
CA ILE A 59 -4.74 -9.96 -8.01
C ILE A 59 -5.14 -10.09 -6.54
N SER A 60 -4.33 -10.77 -5.75
CA SER A 60 -4.51 -10.86 -4.30
C SER A 60 -3.89 -9.65 -3.61
N TYR A 61 -4.62 -9.06 -2.67
CA TYR A 61 -4.17 -7.99 -1.81
C TYR A 61 -4.79 -8.20 -0.42
N GLY A 62 -3.99 -8.66 0.53
CA GLY A 62 -4.50 -9.25 1.77
C GLY A 62 -5.40 -10.45 1.46
N MET A 63 -6.60 -10.46 2.04
CA MET A 63 -7.61 -11.53 1.82
C MET A 63 -8.53 -11.29 0.62
N LYS A 64 -8.42 -10.15 -0.04
CA LYS A 64 -9.26 -9.80 -1.18
C LYS A 64 -8.60 -10.14 -2.49
N THR A 65 -9.43 -10.42 -3.49
CA THR A 65 -8.98 -10.65 -4.87
C THR A 65 -9.63 -9.61 -5.77
N TYR A 66 -8.84 -9.01 -6.65
CA TYR A 66 -9.26 -7.95 -7.58
C TYR A 66 -9.04 -8.33 -9.02
N GLU A 67 -9.72 -7.60 -9.88
CA GLU A 67 -9.50 -7.59 -11.32
C GLU A 67 -9.32 -6.12 -11.77
N THR A 68 -8.46 -5.89 -12.75
CA THR A 68 -8.32 -4.58 -13.38
C THR A 68 -8.97 -4.59 -14.74
N HIS A 69 -9.59 -3.50 -15.17
CA HIS A 69 -10.37 -3.42 -16.41
C HIS A 69 -9.79 -2.43 -17.44
N GLY A 70 -8.51 -2.07 -17.28
CA GLY A 70 -7.82 -1.12 -18.18
C GLY A 70 -6.59 -0.54 -17.52
N PRO A 71 -6.12 0.62 -17.98
CA PRO A 71 -4.97 1.29 -17.37
C PRO A 71 -5.20 1.54 -15.88
N SER A 72 -4.35 0.94 -15.05
CA SER A 72 -4.55 0.96 -13.61
C SER A 72 -3.24 0.91 -12.83
N ILE A 73 -3.27 1.40 -11.59
CA ILE A 73 -2.16 1.31 -10.64
C ILE A 73 -2.60 0.49 -9.44
N ILE A 74 -1.76 -0.48 -9.06
CA ILE A 74 -1.86 -1.18 -7.79
C ILE A 74 -0.73 -0.67 -6.93
N ALA A 75 -1.08 -0.05 -5.80
CA ALA A 75 -0.12 0.48 -4.84
C ALA A 75 0.09 -0.53 -3.70
N VAL A 76 1.32 -0.70 -3.27
CA VAL A 76 1.70 -1.54 -2.13
C VAL A 76 2.60 -0.76 -1.18
N ALA A 77 2.49 -1.06 0.12
CA ALA A 77 3.29 -0.47 1.18
C ALA A 77 4.07 -1.55 1.96
N PRO A 78 5.10 -1.16 2.72
CA PRO A 78 5.81 -2.09 3.61
C PRO A 78 4.84 -2.84 4.54
N GLY A 79 5.10 -4.13 4.73
CA GLY A 79 4.27 -5.04 5.52
C GLY A 79 3.22 -5.77 4.70
N GLN A 80 2.77 -5.23 3.59
CA GLN A 80 1.63 -5.75 2.84
C GLN A 80 1.95 -7.00 2.01
N ILE A 81 0.94 -7.86 1.88
CA ILE A 81 0.97 -9.03 1.02
C ILE A 81 0.10 -8.74 -0.21
N GLY A 82 0.71 -8.83 -1.40
CA GLY A 82 0.00 -8.60 -2.66
C GLY A 82 0.66 -9.30 -3.83
N GLY A 83 -0.08 -9.43 -4.93
CA GLY A 83 0.40 -10.06 -6.18
C GLY A 83 -0.57 -11.07 -6.74
N VAL A 84 -0.10 -11.97 -7.59
CA VAL A 84 -0.90 -13.05 -8.19
C VAL A 84 -0.23 -14.38 -7.88
N GLU A 85 -0.99 -15.36 -7.38
CA GLU A 85 -0.44 -16.69 -7.10
C GLU A 85 0.20 -17.29 -8.36
N ASP A 86 1.37 -17.91 -8.18
CA ASP A 86 2.05 -18.64 -9.24
C ASP A 86 1.27 -19.92 -9.55
N ASN A 87 0.77 -20.02 -10.76
CA ASN A 87 0.09 -21.20 -11.30
C ASN A 87 1.02 -22.04 -12.20
N GLY A 88 2.33 -21.72 -12.23
CA GLY A 88 3.33 -22.40 -13.04
C GLY A 88 3.47 -21.86 -14.46
N GLU A 89 2.62 -20.94 -14.91
CA GLU A 89 2.69 -20.35 -16.23
C GLU A 89 3.70 -19.21 -16.28
N LEU A 90 4.41 -19.13 -17.39
CA LEU A 90 5.22 -17.97 -17.75
C LEU A 90 4.33 -16.93 -18.44
N ILE A 91 4.48 -15.68 -18.05
CA ILE A 91 3.68 -14.55 -18.55
C ILE A 91 4.57 -13.41 -19.05
N THR A 92 3.98 -12.59 -19.91
CA THR A 92 4.45 -11.22 -20.19
C THR A 92 3.44 -10.24 -19.61
N ARG A 93 3.84 -8.99 -19.40
CA ARG A 93 2.96 -7.89 -19.01
C ARG A 93 3.32 -6.62 -19.77
N LYS A 94 2.42 -5.62 -19.70
CA LYS A 94 2.61 -4.28 -20.23
C LYS A 94 2.51 -3.25 -19.12
N GLY A 95 3.39 -2.25 -19.18
CA GLY A 95 3.40 -1.15 -18.24
C GLY A 95 4.68 -1.04 -17.41
N TRP A 96 4.58 -0.47 -16.22
CA TRP A 96 5.72 -0.12 -15.38
C TRP A 96 5.63 -0.71 -13.98
N VAL A 97 6.80 -0.96 -13.40
CA VAL A 97 6.97 -1.21 -11.97
C VAL A 97 7.86 -0.11 -11.41
N LEU A 98 7.41 0.55 -10.36
CA LEU A 98 8.20 1.48 -9.57
C LEU A 98 8.19 0.99 -8.12
N LEU A 99 9.33 0.50 -7.63
CA LEU A 99 9.51 0.12 -6.23
C LEU A 99 10.58 1.03 -5.61
N TRP A 100 10.37 1.40 -4.35
CA TRP A 100 11.36 2.17 -3.60
C TRP A 100 11.41 1.78 -2.13
N SER A 101 12.61 1.86 -1.58
CA SER A 101 12.86 1.62 -0.15
C SER A 101 12.35 2.78 0.70
N PRO A 102 11.80 2.54 1.91
CA PRO A 102 11.41 3.61 2.84
C PRO A 102 12.54 4.61 3.11
N GLU A 103 13.80 4.17 3.09
CA GLU A 103 14.98 5.01 3.31
C GLU A 103 15.11 6.15 2.28
N LEU A 104 14.50 6.03 1.10
CA LEU A 104 14.49 7.12 0.11
C LEU A 104 13.77 8.36 0.64
N THR A 105 12.75 8.19 1.46
CA THR A 105 11.92 9.29 2.00
C THR A 105 12.14 9.53 3.49
N GLN A 106 12.86 8.66 4.18
CA GLN A 106 13.13 8.74 5.61
C GLN A 106 13.86 10.04 5.98
N GLY A 107 13.45 10.67 7.09
CA GLY A 107 14.02 11.94 7.57
C GLY A 107 13.61 13.17 6.75
N THR A 108 12.77 13.02 5.73
CA THR A 108 12.23 14.11 4.94
C THR A 108 10.81 14.48 5.37
N ALA A 109 10.30 15.63 4.92
CA ALA A 109 8.89 16.01 5.13
C ALA A 109 7.90 15.01 4.50
N TRP A 110 8.38 14.15 3.60
CA TRP A 110 7.60 13.15 2.88
C TRP A 110 7.29 11.89 3.69
N GLU A 111 8.11 11.57 4.68
CA GLU A 111 7.92 10.39 5.52
C GLU A 111 6.53 10.37 6.15
N LYS A 112 6.13 11.47 6.79
CA LYS A 112 4.77 11.60 7.35
C LYS A 112 3.66 11.63 6.30
N LYS A 113 3.96 12.19 5.12
CA LYS A 113 2.98 12.29 4.04
C LYS A 113 2.67 10.94 3.41
N MET A 114 3.63 10.01 3.40
CA MET A 114 3.44 8.63 2.91
C MET A 114 2.33 7.91 3.68
N GLU A 115 2.26 8.08 5.00
CA GLU A 115 1.20 7.50 5.84
C GLU A 115 -0.20 8.06 5.52
N GLY A 116 -0.26 9.29 5.00
CA GLY A 116 -1.52 9.97 4.64
C GLY A 116 -2.12 9.54 3.30
N TYR A 117 -1.38 8.81 2.45
CA TYR A 117 -1.90 8.36 1.16
C TYR A 117 -2.79 7.12 1.32
N GLY A 118 -4.10 7.32 1.36
CA GLY A 118 -5.09 6.27 1.57
C GLY A 118 -5.09 5.14 0.52
N PHE A 119 -4.53 5.37 -0.67
CA PHE A 119 -4.44 4.35 -1.72
C PHE A 119 -3.40 3.26 -1.43
N PHE A 120 -2.55 3.41 -0.40
CA PHE A 120 -1.69 2.34 0.09
C PHE A 120 -2.39 1.41 1.08
N SER A 121 -3.59 1.74 1.55
CA SER A 121 -4.30 0.92 2.53
C SER A 121 -4.95 -0.32 1.89
N TYR A 122 -4.92 -1.46 2.58
CA TYR A 122 -5.72 -2.66 2.24
C TYR A 122 -7.21 -2.37 2.09
N TYR A 123 -7.66 -1.25 2.63
CA TYR A 123 -9.06 -0.86 2.58
C TYR A 123 -9.43 -0.12 1.31
N SER A 124 -8.47 0.54 0.68
CA SER A 124 -8.63 1.09 -0.67
C SER A 124 -8.64 -0.07 -1.67
N SER A 125 -9.74 -0.78 -1.66
CA SER A 125 -9.93 -2.08 -2.30
C SER A 125 -9.93 -2.05 -3.83
N ASN A 126 -9.65 -0.92 -4.44
CA ASN A 126 -9.69 -0.77 -5.88
C ASN A 126 -8.35 -0.28 -6.39
N SER A 127 -7.89 -0.85 -7.50
CA SER A 127 -6.83 -0.26 -8.30
C SER A 127 -7.18 1.20 -8.63
N LEU A 128 -6.18 2.04 -8.76
CA LEU A 128 -6.36 3.39 -9.28
C LEU A 128 -6.59 3.32 -10.78
N GLU A 129 -7.82 3.42 -11.23
CA GLU A 129 -8.16 3.39 -12.65
C GLU A 129 -7.81 4.72 -13.31
N MET A 130 -7.02 4.65 -14.36
CA MET A 130 -6.50 5.82 -15.07
C MET A 130 -7.27 6.08 -16.36
N THR A 131 -7.47 7.35 -16.67
CA THR A 131 -7.79 7.78 -18.03
C THR A 131 -6.54 7.65 -18.92
N PRO A 132 -6.70 7.59 -20.27
CA PRO A 132 -5.54 7.57 -21.18
C PRO A 132 -4.59 8.77 -20.99
N THR A 133 -5.11 9.92 -20.63
CA THR A 133 -4.30 11.11 -20.35
C THR A 133 -3.47 10.95 -19.06
N GLU A 134 -4.05 10.36 -18.02
CA GLU A 134 -3.34 10.08 -16.75
C GLU A 134 -2.27 9.01 -16.96
N TRP A 135 -2.58 7.95 -17.70
CA TRP A 135 -1.62 6.94 -18.13
C TRP A 135 -0.39 7.55 -18.80
N ASN A 136 -0.61 8.37 -19.82
CA ASN A 136 0.48 8.99 -20.59
C ASN A 136 1.36 9.88 -19.68
N ARG A 137 0.76 10.66 -18.79
CA ARG A 137 1.48 11.54 -17.86
C ARG A 137 2.32 10.76 -16.87
N ILE A 138 1.75 9.75 -16.21
CA ILE A 138 2.46 8.95 -15.23
C ILE A 138 3.57 8.13 -15.90
N SER A 139 3.30 7.52 -17.06
CA SER A 139 4.30 6.80 -17.83
C SER A 139 5.49 7.69 -18.25
N LEU A 140 5.22 8.94 -18.65
CA LEU A 140 6.27 9.90 -18.97
C LEU A 140 7.13 10.23 -17.75
N LEU A 141 6.51 10.53 -16.62
CA LEU A 141 7.23 10.85 -15.37
C LEU A 141 8.12 9.68 -14.91
N ILE A 142 7.61 8.44 -14.98
CA ILE A 142 8.36 7.25 -14.61
C ILE A 142 9.53 7.01 -15.59
N SER A 143 9.29 7.22 -16.88
CA SER A 143 10.35 7.11 -17.90
C SER A 143 11.46 8.14 -17.66
N GLN A 144 11.11 9.38 -17.32
CA GLN A 144 12.09 10.42 -16.99
C GLN A 144 12.87 10.07 -15.71
N MET A 145 12.16 9.64 -14.65
CA MET A 145 12.80 9.18 -13.41
C MET A 145 13.78 8.01 -13.66
N ARG A 146 13.42 7.09 -14.57
CA ARG A 146 14.30 5.97 -14.95
C ARG A 146 15.55 6.46 -15.69
N ASN A 147 15.42 7.44 -16.58
CA ASN A 147 16.56 8.00 -17.30
C ASN A 147 17.58 8.64 -16.33
N GLU A 148 17.10 9.33 -15.28
CA GLU A 148 17.99 9.84 -14.22
C GLU A 148 18.83 8.73 -13.57
N LEU A 149 18.25 7.54 -13.37
CA LEU A 149 18.96 6.38 -12.81
C LEU A 149 19.96 5.75 -13.79
N LEU A 150 19.73 5.87 -15.10
CA LEU A 150 20.59 5.32 -16.13
C LEU A 150 21.79 6.25 -16.45
N ASP A 151 21.56 7.56 -16.34
CA ASP A 151 22.50 8.58 -16.80
C ASP A 151 23.39 9.12 -15.66
N ASN A 152 23.06 8.84 -14.39
CA ASN A 152 23.73 9.44 -13.24
C ASN A 152 24.17 8.41 -12.19
N GLU A 153 25.27 8.70 -11.50
CA GLU A 153 25.70 7.95 -10.32
C GLU A 153 24.87 8.31 -9.09
N ASP A 154 24.78 7.38 -8.11
CA ASP A 154 24.06 7.59 -6.83
C ASP A 154 24.75 8.69 -6.00
N THR A 155 24.18 9.89 -6.06
CA THR A 155 24.63 11.06 -5.32
C THR A 155 23.46 11.64 -4.49
N PRO A 156 23.73 12.46 -3.46
CA PRO A 156 22.68 13.18 -2.76
C PRO A 156 21.82 14.07 -3.70
N ALA A 157 22.40 14.61 -4.76
CA ALA A 157 21.69 15.41 -5.76
C ALA A 157 20.72 14.53 -6.57
N LEU A 158 21.17 13.35 -7.03
CA LEU A 158 20.29 12.39 -7.71
C LEU A 158 19.14 11.97 -6.79
N ARG A 159 19.42 11.64 -5.53
CA ARG A 159 18.36 11.25 -4.57
C ARG A 159 17.30 12.34 -4.41
N SER A 160 17.70 13.60 -4.37
CA SER A 160 16.78 14.74 -4.32
C SER A 160 15.90 14.83 -5.57
N VAL A 161 16.45 14.60 -6.74
CA VAL A 161 15.71 14.56 -8.02
C VAL A 161 14.71 13.40 -8.02
N LEU A 162 15.15 12.19 -7.61
CA LEU A 162 14.26 11.01 -7.50
C LEU A 162 13.10 11.25 -6.53
N GLN A 163 13.35 11.88 -5.39
CA GLN A 163 12.31 12.28 -4.44
C GLN A 163 11.31 13.27 -5.08
N GLY A 164 11.79 14.20 -5.90
CA GLY A 164 10.94 15.15 -6.64
C GLY A 164 10.01 14.44 -7.62
N TYR A 165 10.53 13.53 -8.46
CA TYR A 165 9.72 12.72 -9.36
C TYR A 165 8.70 11.85 -8.61
N LEU A 166 9.16 11.16 -7.57
CA LEU A 166 8.31 10.31 -6.74
C LEU A 166 7.14 11.11 -6.16
N HIS A 167 7.43 12.31 -5.64
CA HIS A 167 6.40 13.18 -5.13
C HIS A 167 5.33 13.51 -6.16
N VAL A 168 5.73 13.98 -7.34
CA VAL A 168 4.79 14.34 -8.39
C VAL A 168 3.95 13.13 -8.81
N ILE A 169 4.57 11.95 -8.95
CA ILE A 169 3.86 10.70 -9.28
C ILE A 169 2.81 10.38 -8.20
N LEU A 170 3.18 10.44 -6.93
CA LEU A 170 2.26 10.16 -5.81
C LEU A 170 1.11 11.15 -5.72
N GLU A 171 1.34 12.44 -6.02
CA GLU A 171 0.25 13.42 -6.10
C GLU A 171 -0.72 13.15 -7.27
N TYR A 172 -0.23 12.63 -8.40
CA TYR A 172 -1.12 12.14 -9.46
C TYR A 172 -1.92 10.92 -9.00
N CYS A 173 -1.31 9.96 -8.33
CA CYS A 173 -2.01 8.82 -7.73
C CYS A 173 -3.09 9.28 -6.73
N ASN A 174 -2.75 10.22 -5.86
CA ASN A 174 -3.68 10.77 -4.89
C ASN A 174 -4.86 11.50 -5.57
N ARG A 175 -4.60 12.24 -6.63
CA ARG A 175 -5.66 12.89 -7.42
C ARG A 175 -6.60 11.87 -8.07
N ILE A 176 -6.07 10.77 -8.62
CA ILE A 176 -6.86 9.68 -9.19
C ILE A 176 -7.69 9.02 -8.08
N TYR A 177 -7.07 8.70 -6.94
CA TYR A 177 -7.74 8.15 -5.77
C TYR A 177 -8.91 9.02 -5.31
N MET A 178 -8.67 10.34 -5.20
CA MET A 178 -9.70 11.29 -4.82
C MET A 178 -10.81 11.41 -5.85
N ARG A 179 -10.50 11.34 -7.15
CA ARG A 179 -11.50 11.33 -8.23
C ARG A 179 -12.39 10.09 -8.12
N GLN A 180 -11.81 8.90 -7.90
CA GLN A 180 -12.58 7.66 -7.74
C GLN A 180 -13.47 7.69 -6.49
N ALA A 181 -12.95 8.19 -5.37
CA ALA A 181 -13.73 8.39 -4.17
C ALA A 181 -14.86 9.42 -4.35
N ALA A 182 -14.65 10.45 -5.17
CA ALA A 182 -15.64 11.49 -5.45
C ALA A 182 -16.79 11.05 -6.39
N PHE A 183 -16.60 9.98 -7.19
CA PHE A 183 -17.72 9.36 -7.93
C PHE A 183 -18.76 8.72 -6.99
N GLY A 184 -18.40 8.52 -5.69
CA GLY A 184 -19.28 8.04 -4.62
C GLY A 184 -19.80 9.15 -3.74
N ASP A 185 -20.10 10.34 -4.06
CA ASP A 185 -20.55 11.43 -3.17
C ASP A 185 -19.40 12.18 -2.45
N LYS A 186 -19.33 13.48 -2.68
CA LYS A 186 -18.28 14.37 -2.11
C LYS A 186 -18.21 14.32 -0.58
N ASP A 187 -19.37 14.22 0.05
CA ASP A 187 -19.48 14.17 1.52
C ASP A 187 -18.88 12.88 2.09
N SER A 188 -19.07 11.72 1.40
CA SER A 188 -18.49 10.44 1.80
C SER A 188 -16.96 10.42 1.67
N SER A 189 -16.42 11.07 0.63
CA SER A 189 -14.97 11.19 0.42
C SER A 189 -14.31 12.06 1.49
N ASP A 190 -14.91 13.19 1.83
CA ASP A 190 -14.41 14.08 2.90
C ASP A 190 -14.51 13.42 4.28
N MET A 191 -15.60 12.66 4.50
CA MET A 191 -15.75 11.86 5.72
C MET A 191 -14.64 10.81 5.84
N LEU A 192 -14.34 10.09 4.76
CA LEU A 192 -13.29 9.07 4.77
C LEU A 192 -11.92 9.66 5.11
N LYS A 193 -11.59 10.85 4.58
CA LYS A 193 -10.34 11.56 4.90
C LYS A 193 -10.28 11.92 6.38
N ARG A 194 -11.36 12.53 6.91
CA ARG A 194 -11.43 12.91 8.32
C ARG A 194 -11.34 11.69 9.23
N PHE A 195 -11.98 10.59 8.84
CA PHE A 195 -11.92 9.32 9.58
C PHE A 195 -10.51 8.72 9.57
N HIS A 196 -9.85 8.72 8.41
CA HIS A 196 -8.45 8.25 8.31
C HIS A 196 -7.50 9.12 9.15
N GLN A 197 -7.62 10.45 9.05
CA GLN A 197 -6.81 11.38 9.84
C GLN A 197 -7.01 11.18 11.35
N LEU A 198 -8.25 10.99 11.79
CA LEU A 198 -8.55 10.68 13.19
C LEU A 198 -7.81 9.42 13.68
N LEU A 199 -7.74 8.38 12.85
CA LEU A 199 -7.00 7.16 13.20
C LEU A 199 -5.50 7.41 13.27
N LEU A 200 -4.93 8.20 12.34
CA LEU A 200 -3.51 8.59 12.38
C LEU A 200 -3.19 9.35 13.67
N ASP A 201 -4.00 10.37 14.00
CA ASP A 201 -3.82 11.19 15.20
C ASP A 201 -3.96 10.36 16.49
N TYR A 202 -4.93 9.43 16.51
CA TYR A 202 -5.15 8.52 17.65
C TYR A 202 -3.91 7.72 18.00
N TYR A 203 -3.22 7.18 16.99
CA TYR A 203 -1.99 6.41 17.18
C TYR A 203 -0.76 7.30 17.40
N ALA A 204 -0.69 8.47 16.77
CA ALA A 204 0.39 9.44 16.99
C ALA A 204 0.41 9.97 18.45
N GLU A 205 -0.76 10.13 19.04
CA GLU A 205 -0.94 10.57 20.44
C GLU A 205 -0.82 9.43 21.48
N ASN A 206 -0.46 8.22 21.07
CA ASN A 206 -0.35 7.02 21.91
C ASN A 206 -1.65 6.67 22.68
N LYS A 207 -2.80 7.10 22.22
CA LYS A 207 -4.11 6.77 22.81
C LYS A 207 -4.40 5.28 22.92
N PRO A 208 -3.91 4.39 22.01
CA PRO A 208 -4.12 2.94 22.14
C PRO A 208 -3.65 2.36 23.49
N LEU A 209 -2.59 2.91 24.09
CA LEU A 209 -2.05 2.42 25.35
C LEU A 209 -3.01 2.63 26.55
N SER A 210 -3.89 3.60 26.47
CA SER A 210 -4.86 3.93 27.54
C SER A 210 -6.31 3.58 27.19
N LEU A 211 -6.69 3.72 25.93
CA LEU A 211 -8.07 3.57 25.45
C LEU A 211 -8.31 2.29 24.63
N GLY A 212 -7.23 1.56 24.32
CA GLY A 212 -7.31 0.35 23.49
C GLY A 212 -7.46 0.65 21.99
N VAL A 213 -7.88 -0.36 21.23
CA VAL A 213 -8.17 -0.20 19.79
C VAL A 213 -9.39 0.71 19.62
N PRO A 214 -9.33 1.75 18.73
CA PRO A 214 -10.45 2.67 18.56
C PRO A 214 -11.72 1.94 18.08
N SER A 215 -12.84 2.25 18.71
CA SER A 215 -14.14 1.72 18.32
C SER A 215 -14.82 2.64 17.31
N VAL A 216 -15.79 2.10 16.54
CA VAL A 216 -16.63 2.91 15.64
C VAL A 216 -17.41 3.98 16.43
N GLN A 217 -17.84 3.64 17.67
CA GLN A 217 -18.53 4.56 18.57
C GLN A 217 -17.63 5.75 18.93
N TYR A 218 -16.37 5.49 19.33
CA TYR A 218 -15.39 6.52 19.62
C TYR A 218 -15.14 7.42 18.42
N CYS A 219 -14.84 6.83 17.27
CA CYS A 219 -14.55 7.59 16.05
C CYS A 219 -15.75 8.45 15.59
N ALA A 220 -16.96 7.93 15.71
CA ALA A 220 -18.17 8.67 15.37
C ALA A 220 -18.37 9.87 16.32
N SER A 221 -18.14 9.67 17.62
CA SER A 221 -18.21 10.76 18.62
C SER A 221 -17.22 11.87 18.34
N GLU A 222 -15.93 11.53 18.08
CA GLU A 222 -14.88 12.51 17.76
C GLU A 222 -15.17 13.31 16.47
N LEU A 223 -15.85 12.68 15.51
CA LEU A 223 -16.25 13.30 14.25
C LEU A 223 -17.59 14.04 14.33
N ALA A 224 -18.27 14.03 15.49
CA ALA A 224 -19.59 14.60 15.74
C ALA A 224 -20.70 13.97 14.87
N TYR A 225 -20.65 12.63 14.67
CA TYR A 225 -21.66 11.86 13.94
C TYR A 225 -22.23 10.70 14.77
N SER A 226 -23.36 10.15 14.34
CA SER A 226 -23.82 8.88 14.87
C SER A 226 -23.01 7.72 14.28
N PRO A 227 -22.81 6.61 15.02
CA PRO A 227 -22.09 5.43 14.50
C PRO A 227 -22.71 4.87 13.23
N ARG A 228 -24.05 4.91 13.12
CA ARG A 228 -24.76 4.47 11.92
C ARG A 228 -24.43 5.35 10.72
N TYR A 229 -24.49 6.68 10.88
CA TYR A 229 -24.18 7.61 9.79
C TYR A 229 -22.72 7.46 9.34
N LEU A 230 -21.76 7.38 10.28
CA LEU A 230 -20.36 7.11 9.95
C LEU A 230 -20.22 5.79 9.17
N GLY A 231 -20.91 4.73 9.63
CA GLY A 231 -20.90 3.43 8.95
C GLY A 231 -21.41 3.50 7.51
N ASP A 232 -22.54 4.18 7.30
CA ASP A 232 -23.15 4.35 5.97
C ASP A 232 -22.23 5.16 5.02
N MET A 233 -21.60 6.23 5.52
CA MET A 233 -20.70 7.07 4.75
C MET A 233 -19.41 6.32 4.38
N ILE A 234 -18.80 5.58 5.32
CA ILE A 234 -17.64 4.74 5.04
C ILE A 234 -17.99 3.64 4.06
N HIS A 235 -19.16 3.03 4.19
CA HIS A 235 -19.63 2.01 3.24
C HIS A 235 -19.81 2.58 1.83
N LYS A 236 -20.39 3.76 1.69
CA LYS A 236 -20.49 4.47 0.40
C LYS A 236 -19.11 4.75 -0.22
N ALA A 237 -18.17 5.23 0.60
CA ALA A 237 -16.84 5.62 0.11
C ALA A 237 -15.96 4.42 -0.25
N THR A 238 -16.14 3.26 0.42
CA THR A 238 -15.17 2.14 0.38
C THR A 238 -15.78 0.79 -0.01
N GLY A 239 -17.09 0.68 -0.03
CA GLY A 239 -17.79 -0.60 -0.16
C GLY A 239 -17.69 -1.52 1.08
N GLY A 240 -16.98 -1.11 2.13
CA GLY A 240 -16.75 -1.90 3.33
C GLY A 240 -17.37 -1.30 4.60
N THR A 241 -17.08 -1.87 5.76
CA THR A 241 -17.60 -1.39 7.04
C THR A 241 -16.60 -0.51 7.79
N ALA A 242 -17.05 0.44 8.61
CA ALA A 242 -16.18 1.28 9.41
C ALA A 242 -15.26 0.46 10.35
N ILE A 243 -15.78 -0.60 10.97
CA ILE A 243 -14.97 -1.50 11.81
C ILE A 243 -13.94 -2.28 10.98
N GLY A 244 -14.28 -2.67 9.76
CA GLY A 244 -13.35 -3.30 8.83
C GLY A 244 -12.22 -2.35 8.46
N TYR A 245 -12.51 -1.08 8.24
CA TYR A 245 -11.51 -0.03 7.98
C TYR A 245 -10.55 0.12 9.16
N ILE A 246 -11.06 0.23 10.39
CA ILE A 246 -10.24 0.28 11.61
C ILE A 246 -9.33 -0.95 11.69
N HIS A 247 -9.88 -2.16 11.47
CA HIS A 247 -9.09 -3.40 11.54
C HIS A 247 -7.97 -3.43 10.50
N SER A 248 -8.21 -3.01 9.26
CA SER A 248 -7.17 -2.93 8.23
C SER A 248 -6.08 -1.93 8.61
N PHE A 249 -6.46 -0.73 9.07
CA PHE A 249 -5.53 0.29 9.53
C PHE A 249 -4.63 -0.20 10.67
N VAL A 250 -5.22 -0.86 11.66
CA VAL A 250 -4.48 -1.40 12.81
C VAL A 250 -3.55 -2.53 12.41
N VAL A 251 -3.98 -3.39 11.48
CA VAL A 251 -3.15 -4.50 10.99
C VAL A 251 -1.97 -3.98 10.17
N GLU A 252 -2.16 -2.99 9.30
CA GLU A 252 -1.07 -2.35 8.54
C GLU A 252 0.01 -1.79 9.48
N ARG A 253 -0.38 -1.13 10.57
CA ARG A 253 0.57 -0.70 11.60
C ARG A 253 1.24 -1.88 12.31
N GLY A 254 0.50 -2.96 12.55
CA GLY A 254 1.02 -4.19 13.15
C GLY A 254 2.06 -4.88 12.27
N GLU A 255 1.84 -4.92 10.96
CA GLU A 255 2.81 -5.43 9.99
C GLU A 255 4.12 -4.64 10.05
N ASN A 256 4.04 -3.31 10.10
CA ASN A 256 5.20 -2.44 10.22
C ASN A 256 5.96 -2.66 11.55
N LEU A 257 5.28 -2.77 12.69
CA LEU A 257 5.91 -3.04 13.97
C LEU A 257 6.61 -4.41 13.98
N LEU A 258 5.96 -5.45 13.47
CA LEU A 258 6.52 -6.80 13.36
C LEU A 258 7.77 -6.82 12.46
N MET A 259 7.75 -6.09 11.36
CA MET A 259 8.90 -5.98 10.44
C MET A 259 10.06 -5.18 11.04
N ASN A 260 9.77 -4.23 11.93
CA ASN A 260 10.77 -3.47 12.69
C ASN A 260 11.30 -4.22 13.92
N GLY A 261 10.98 -5.51 14.07
CA GLY A 261 11.57 -6.39 15.07
C GLY A 261 10.79 -6.52 16.39
N HIS A 262 9.62 -5.90 16.51
CA HIS A 262 8.76 -6.14 17.66
C HIS A 262 8.20 -7.57 17.64
N ASN A 263 8.12 -8.20 18.80
CA ASN A 263 7.44 -9.48 18.93
C ASN A 263 5.90 -9.32 18.89
N VAL A 264 5.19 -10.44 18.73
CA VAL A 264 3.73 -10.45 18.57
C VAL A 264 3.00 -9.85 19.78
N SER A 265 3.49 -10.09 21.00
CA SER A 265 2.87 -9.59 22.22
C SER A 265 3.09 -8.09 22.40
N GLU A 266 4.29 -7.60 22.14
CA GLU A 266 4.62 -6.17 22.12
C GLU A 266 3.79 -5.43 21.08
N THR A 267 3.72 -5.98 19.86
CA THR A 267 2.91 -5.41 18.78
C THR A 267 1.44 -5.29 19.18
N ALA A 268 0.86 -6.37 19.73
CA ALA A 268 -0.52 -6.34 20.22
C ALA A 268 -0.74 -5.28 21.28
N TYR A 269 0.18 -5.14 22.23
CA TYR A 269 0.13 -4.14 23.28
C TYR A 269 0.20 -2.71 22.72
N LEU A 270 1.17 -2.42 21.87
CA LEU A 270 1.34 -1.10 21.25
C LEU A 270 0.14 -0.67 20.39
N LEU A 271 -0.56 -1.65 19.81
CA LEU A 271 -1.77 -1.41 19.05
C LEU A 271 -3.04 -1.27 19.89
N GLY A 272 -2.94 -1.48 21.22
CA GLY A 272 -4.06 -1.32 22.13
C GLY A 272 -4.91 -2.57 22.33
N PHE A 273 -4.42 -3.76 21.98
CA PHE A 273 -5.13 -5.00 22.29
C PHE A 273 -4.87 -5.45 23.72
N GLY A 274 -5.93 -5.66 24.48
CA GLY A 274 -5.83 -6.21 25.83
C GLY A 274 -5.32 -7.66 25.87
N TYR A 275 -5.51 -8.40 24.76
CA TYR A 275 -5.08 -9.80 24.64
C TYR A 275 -4.51 -10.08 23.24
N THR A 276 -3.35 -10.73 23.19
CA THR A 276 -2.65 -11.08 21.94
C THR A 276 -3.49 -11.94 20.99
N HIS A 277 -4.36 -12.82 21.52
CA HIS A 277 -5.22 -13.64 20.67
C HIS A 277 -6.26 -12.85 19.86
N HIS A 278 -6.72 -11.69 20.37
CA HIS A 278 -7.59 -10.80 19.61
C HIS A 278 -6.86 -10.17 18.42
N PHE A 279 -5.64 -9.70 18.66
CA PHE A 279 -4.76 -9.23 17.58
C PHE A 279 -4.53 -10.32 16.53
N ASN A 280 -4.13 -11.53 16.94
CA ASN A 280 -3.89 -12.66 16.04
C ASN A 280 -5.10 -12.96 15.15
N ARG A 281 -6.30 -12.95 15.72
CA ARG A 281 -7.55 -13.20 14.98
C ARG A 281 -7.82 -12.11 13.93
N ILE A 282 -7.66 -10.84 14.30
CA ILE A 282 -7.90 -9.71 13.41
C ILE A 282 -6.82 -9.68 12.33
N PHE A 283 -5.55 -9.86 12.68
CA PHE A 283 -4.44 -9.94 11.76
C PHE A 283 -4.65 -11.04 10.72
N LYS A 284 -5.00 -12.26 11.14
CA LYS A 284 -5.30 -13.36 10.23
C LYS A 284 -6.52 -13.09 9.35
N LYS A 285 -7.53 -12.41 9.87
CA LYS A 285 -8.72 -12.03 9.10
C LYS A 285 -8.40 -11.02 7.98
N VAL A 286 -7.43 -10.13 8.17
CA VAL A 286 -7.05 -9.11 7.18
C VAL A 286 -6.00 -9.61 6.21
N THR A 287 -4.95 -10.29 6.71
CA THR A 287 -3.78 -10.69 5.91
C THR A 287 -3.83 -12.14 5.37
N GLY A 288 -4.67 -12.97 5.97
CA GLY A 288 -4.71 -14.42 5.70
C GLY A 288 -3.68 -15.23 6.48
N LEU A 289 -2.78 -14.61 7.23
CA LEU A 289 -1.71 -15.22 8.01
C LEU A 289 -1.85 -14.84 9.49
N THR A 290 -1.41 -15.71 10.38
CA THR A 290 -1.16 -15.28 11.76
C THR A 290 0.11 -14.40 11.82
N PRO A 291 0.28 -13.53 12.85
CA PRO A 291 1.51 -12.75 13.01
C PRO A 291 2.77 -13.63 13.06
N THR A 292 2.70 -14.81 13.65
CA THR A 292 3.81 -15.75 13.71
C THR A 292 4.14 -16.34 12.31
N GLU A 293 3.11 -16.70 11.54
CA GLU A 293 3.30 -17.15 10.14
C GLU A 293 3.84 -16.01 9.26
N PHE A 294 3.44 -14.77 9.55
CA PHE A 294 3.94 -13.58 8.87
C PHE A 294 5.44 -13.36 9.13
N LEU A 295 5.89 -13.49 10.37
CA LEU A 295 7.32 -13.39 10.74
C LEU A 295 8.17 -14.56 10.24
N ALA A 296 7.61 -15.76 10.15
CA ALA A 296 8.32 -16.96 9.72
C ALA A 296 8.49 -17.09 8.21
N LYS A 297 7.80 -16.27 7.45
CA LYS A 297 7.87 -16.22 5.97
C LYS A 297 8.81 -15.16 5.48
#